data_253ecd098f14061768a030a8069bd1f1
#
_entry.id   253ecd098f14061768a030a8069bd1f1
#
_cell.length_a   1.000
_cell.length_b   1.000
_cell.length_c   1.000
_cell.angle_alpha   90.00
_cell.angle_beta   90.00
_cell.angle_gamma   90.00
#
_symmetry.space_group_name_H-M   'P 1'
#
loop_
_entity.id
_entity.type
_entity.pdbx_description
1 polymer ?
#
loop_
_entity_poly.entity_id
_entity_poly.type
_entity_poly.pdbx_seq_one_letter_code
_entity_poly.pdbx_strand_id
1 'polypeptide(L)'
;SKETEHLMEELKKRGYDVPDTTEPESTKLTVQMPADFFTEHTLSNLRQICENKATLFKAAFQTDSLDIIPSDEKVEFPWFKVEQDGDADACCTFISMLCEFAKNQSRINRKPDTSDNPKYTMRCFLIRLGMVGAEFKTARKVILRNLTGNSAFRKVGATDEISE
;
A
#
# COMPACT_ATOMS: atom_id res chain seq x y z
N SER A 1 26.35 -1.29 4.84
CA SER A 1 27.16 -0.65 5.86
C SER A 1 28.11 -1.65 6.51
N LYS A 2 29.10 -1.14 7.17
CA LYS A 2 30.06 -2.01 7.84
C LYS A 2 29.39 -2.83 8.94
N GLU A 3 28.42 -2.26 9.60
CA GLU A 3 27.69 -2.99 10.64
C GLU A 3 26.90 -4.15 10.08
N THR A 4 26.28 -3.93 8.94
CA THR A 4 25.53 -4.99 8.27
C THR A 4 26.47 -6.09 7.81
N GLU A 5 27.61 -5.74 7.25
CA GLU A 5 28.59 -6.71 6.80
C GLU A 5 29.14 -7.51 7.97
N HIS A 6 29.39 -6.84 9.07
CA HIS A 6 29.89 -7.49 10.28
C HIS A 6 28.87 -8.48 10.83
N LEU A 7 27.60 -8.09 10.85
CA LEU A 7 26.53 -8.98 11.30
C LEU A 7 26.42 -10.21 10.42
N MET A 8 26.51 -10.02 9.12
CA MET A 8 26.45 -11.15 8.21
C MET A 8 27.62 -12.10 8.39
N GLU A 9 28.80 -11.58 8.62
CA GLU A 9 29.95 -12.40 8.91
C GLU A 9 29.79 -13.18 10.21
N GLU A 10 29.26 -12.55 11.22
CA GLU A 10 29.02 -13.21 12.47
C GLU A 10 28.00 -14.32 12.36
N LEU A 11 26.94 -14.08 11.60
CA LEU A 11 25.93 -15.09 11.36
C LEU A 11 26.53 -16.30 10.65
N LYS A 12 27.37 -16.08 9.68
CA LYS A 12 28.05 -17.16 9.00
C LYS A 12 28.95 -17.95 9.92
N LYS A 13 29.67 -17.27 10.78
CA LYS A 13 30.54 -17.91 11.76
C LYS A 13 29.77 -18.78 12.73
N ARG A 14 28.55 -18.41 13.02
CA ARG A 14 27.70 -19.16 13.91
C ARG A 14 26.95 -20.29 13.26
N GLY A 15 27.19 -20.47 11.96
CA GLY A 15 26.55 -21.54 11.20
C GLY A 15 25.20 -21.19 10.63
N TYR A 16 24.84 -19.94 10.66
CA TYR A 16 23.61 -19.51 10.03
C TYR A 16 23.78 -19.45 8.53
N ASP A 17 22.76 -19.84 7.83
CA ASP A 17 22.74 -19.76 6.39
C ASP A 17 22.29 -18.36 5.99
N VAL A 18 23.25 -17.53 5.63
CA VAL A 18 22.95 -16.20 5.14
C VAL A 18 22.70 -16.33 3.63
N PRO A 19 21.51 -15.96 3.17
CA PRO A 19 21.23 -16.09 1.73
C PRO A 19 22.21 -15.26 0.92
N ASP A 20 22.87 -15.94 0.02
CA ASP A 20 23.81 -15.30 -0.88
C ASP A 20 23.12 -15.14 -2.21
N THR A 21 21.92 -14.63 -2.19
CA THR A 21 21.13 -14.49 -3.38
C THR A 21 21.44 -13.18 -4.04
N THR A 22 21.58 -13.23 -5.33
CA THR A 22 21.75 -12.03 -6.11
C THR A 22 20.40 -11.45 -6.50
N GLU A 23 19.35 -12.19 -6.26
CA GLU A 23 18.01 -11.70 -6.58
C GLU A 23 17.44 -10.94 -5.41
N PRO A 24 16.92 -9.76 -5.68
CA PRO A 24 16.25 -9.01 -4.62
C PRO A 24 14.97 -9.75 -4.24
N GLU A 25 14.87 -10.12 -2.99
CA GLU A 25 13.66 -10.69 -2.47
C GLU A 25 12.81 -9.58 -1.90
N SER A 26 11.52 -9.65 -2.17
CA SER A 26 10.63 -8.68 -1.56
C SER A 26 10.59 -8.90 -0.06
N THR A 27 10.65 -7.82 0.66
CA THR A 27 10.59 -7.82 2.12
C THR A 27 9.20 -7.42 2.53
N LYS A 28 8.60 -8.20 3.41
CA LYS A 28 7.28 -7.84 3.92
C LYS A 28 7.38 -6.62 4.81
N LEU A 29 6.43 -5.73 4.67
CA LEU A 29 6.37 -4.51 5.43
C LEU A 29 5.01 -4.42 6.12
N THR A 30 5.05 -4.14 7.42
CA THR A 30 3.85 -3.82 8.18
C THR A 30 3.88 -2.34 8.50
N VAL A 31 2.88 -1.61 8.03
CA VAL A 31 2.75 -0.19 8.38
C VAL A 31 1.99 -0.10 9.68
N GLN A 32 2.42 0.78 10.56
CA GLN A 32 1.80 0.97 11.87
C GLN A 32 1.34 2.39 12.05
N MET A 33 0.19 2.56 12.69
CA MET A 33 -0.34 3.87 13.04
C MET A 33 -0.65 3.88 14.53
N PRO A 34 -0.51 5.03 15.20
CA PRO A 34 -0.83 5.10 16.64
C PRO A 34 -2.28 4.74 16.89
N ALA A 35 -2.51 3.95 17.92
CA ALA A 35 -3.88 3.51 18.24
C ALA A 35 -4.80 4.68 18.60
N ASP A 36 -4.26 5.70 19.23
CA ASP A 36 -5.07 6.84 19.65
C ASP A 36 -5.57 7.71 18.50
N PHE A 37 -5.07 7.48 17.29
CA PHE A 37 -5.61 8.11 16.09
C PHE A 37 -7.02 7.58 15.79
N PHE A 38 -7.33 6.37 16.18
CA PHE A 38 -8.53 5.67 15.74
C PHE A 38 -9.61 5.69 16.80
N THR A 39 -10.83 6.00 16.34
CA THR A 39 -12.06 5.74 17.10
C THR A 39 -12.73 4.53 16.47
N GLU A 40 -13.79 4.02 17.10
CA GLU A 40 -14.56 2.95 16.50
C GLU A 40 -15.11 3.37 15.14
N HIS A 41 -15.52 4.63 15.05
CA HIS A 41 -16.03 5.20 13.81
C HIS A 41 -14.96 5.17 12.71
N THR A 42 -13.75 5.60 13.03
CA THR A 42 -12.65 5.61 12.06
C THR A 42 -12.32 4.21 11.59
N LEU A 43 -12.24 3.26 12.52
CA LEU A 43 -11.96 1.86 12.17
C LEU A 43 -13.08 1.26 11.33
N SER A 44 -14.32 1.55 11.67
CA SER A 44 -15.48 1.07 10.91
C SER A 44 -15.42 1.57 9.47
N ASN A 45 -15.17 2.86 9.29
CA ASN A 45 -15.05 3.44 7.96
C ASN A 45 -13.88 2.83 7.20
N LEU A 46 -12.75 2.66 7.86
CA LEU A 46 -11.57 2.08 7.25
C LEU A 46 -11.83 0.66 6.76
N ARG A 47 -12.46 -0.15 7.60
CA ARG A 47 -12.80 -1.52 7.23
C ARG A 47 -13.77 -1.58 6.06
N GLN A 48 -14.73 -0.65 6.03
CA GLN A 48 -15.67 -0.59 4.92
C GLN A 48 -14.99 -0.19 3.61
N ILE A 49 -14.05 0.74 3.67
CA ILE A 49 -13.27 1.13 2.49
C ILE A 49 -12.48 -0.07 1.98
N CYS A 50 -11.82 -0.79 2.88
CA CYS A 50 -11.03 -1.96 2.50
C CYS A 50 -11.91 -3.06 1.91
N GLU A 51 -13.08 -3.26 2.46
CA GLU A 51 -14.03 -4.23 1.94
C GLU A 51 -14.51 -3.85 0.54
N ASN A 52 -14.88 -2.58 0.36
CA ASN A 52 -15.34 -2.09 -0.93
C ASN A 52 -14.27 -2.21 -2.01
N LYS A 53 -13.03 -2.00 -1.64
CA LYS A 53 -11.91 -1.97 -2.57
C LYS A 53 -10.98 -3.16 -2.40
N ALA A 54 -11.49 -4.25 -1.84
CA ALA A 54 -10.66 -5.41 -1.52
C ALA A 54 -9.90 -5.93 -2.73
N THR A 55 -10.58 -6.16 -3.84
CA THR A 55 -9.95 -6.66 -5.05
C THR A 55 -8.87 -5.70 -5.54
N LEU A 56 -9.17 -4.43 -5.52
CA LEU A 56 -8.27 -3.38 -5.98
C LEU A 56 -7.01 -3.30 -5.12
N PHE A 57 -7.20 -3.24 -3.80
CA PHE A 57 -6.07 -3.13 -2.87
C PHE A 57 -5.22 -4.38 -2.87
N LYS A 58 -5.86 -5.55 -2.88
CA LYS A 58 -5.10 -6.80 -2.90
C LYS A 58 -4.23 -6.90 -4.14
N ALA A 59 -4.75 -6.47 -5.27
CA ALA A 59 -3.97 -6.46 -6.51
C ALA A 59 -2.85 -5.44 -6.46
N ALA A 60 -3.14 -4.24 -5.96
CA ALA A 60 -2.15 -3.16 -5.91
C ALA A 60 -0.96 -3.53 -5.02
N PHE A 61 -1.22 -4.16 -3.90
CA PHE A 61 -0.19 -4.48 -2.92
C PHE A 61 0.23 -5.95 -2.95
N GLN A 62 -0.36 -6.72 -3.84
CA GLN A 62 -0.06 -8.15 -4.00
C GLN A 62 -0.15 -8.91 -2.70
N THR A 63 -1.27 -8.73 -2.03
CA THR A 63 -1.54 -9.39 -0.76
C THR A 63 -2.85 -10.17 -0.86
N ASP A 64 -2.94 -11.24 -0.08
CA ASP A 64 -4.16 -12.06 -0.02
C ASP A 64 -5.12 -11.55 1.04
N SER A 65 -4.67 -10.65 1.88
CA SER A 65 -5.45 -10.22 3.03
C SER A 65 -5.22 -8.74 3.32
N LEU A 66 -6.27 -8.07 3.72
CA LEU A 66 -6.22 -6.67 4.14
C LEU A 66 -6.51 -6.59 5.64
N ASP A 67 -5.74 -7.31 6.41
CA ASP A 67 -5.92 -7.34 7.86
C ASP A 67 -5.64 -5.98 8.48
N ILE A 68 -6.47 -5.62 9.43
CA ILE A 68 -6.28 -4.43 10.25
C ILE A 68 -6.20 -4.93 11.67
N ILE A 69 -5.04 -4.80 12.28
CA ILE A 69 -4.76 -5.43 13.57
C ILE A 69 -4.60 -4.35 14.64
N PRO A 70 -5.69 -4.01 15.35
CA PRO A 70 -5.60 -3.01 16.41
C PRO A 70 -5.06 -3.62 17.70
N SER A 71 -4.32 -2.81 18.44
CA SER A 71 -3.88 -3.15 19.77
C SER A 71 -3.95 -1.90 20.63
N ASP A 72 -3.54 -2.00 21.88
CA ASP A 72 -3.62 -0.87 22.80
C ASP A 72 -2.75 0.29 22.36
N GLU A 73 -1.66 0.01 21.67
CA GLU A 73 -0.69 1.04 21.32
C GLU A 73 -0.72 1.44 19.86
N LYS A 74 -1.11 0.52 18.98
CA LYS A 74 -0.99 0.76 17.54
C LYS A 74 -2.01 -0.06 16.77
N VAL A 75 -2.19 0.35 15.50
CA VAL A 75 -2.95 -0.41 14.53
C VAL A 75 -2.00 -0.79 13.42
N GLU A 76 -1.96 -2.07 13.07
CA GLU A 76 -1.02 -2.58 12.09
C GLU A 76 -1.68 -2.98 10.79
N PHE A 77 -0.97 -2.75 9.70
CA PHE A 77 -1.43 -3.06 8.34
C PHE A 77 -0.36 -3.89 7.65
N PRO A 78 -0.40 -5.21 7.79
CA PRO A 78 0.64 -6.08 7.22
C PRO A 78 0.36 -6.45 5.77
N TRP A 79 0.14 -5.46 4.93
CA TRP A 79 -0.31 -5.68 3.55
C TRP A 79 0.79 -5.60 2.51
N PHE A 80 1.98 -5.14 2.88
CA PHE A 80 2.89 -4.57 1.89
C PHE A 80 4.14 -5.41 1.66
N LYS A 81 4.72 -5.20 0.48
CA LYS A 81 6.02 -5.76 0.12
C LYS A 81 6.87 -4.62 -0.36
N VAL A 82 8.12 -4.63 0.06
CA VAL A 82 9.08 -3.61 -0.34
C VAL A 82 10.10 -4.28 -1.25
N GLU A 83 10.21 -3.81 -2.47
CA GLU A 83 11.12 -4.37 -3.47
C GLU A 83 12.12 -3.35 -3.97
N GLN A 84 11.80 -2.08 -3.89
CA GLN A 84 12.61 -1.02 -4.43
C GLN A 84 12.65 0.16 -3.46
N ASP A 85 13.60 1.05 -3.68
CA ASP A 85 13.65 2.29 -2.92
C ASP A 85 12.38 3.09 -3.15
N GLY A 86 11.86 3.64 -2.08
CA GLY A 86 10.65 4.43 -2.15
C GLY A 86 9.38 3.64 -1.87
N ASP A 87 9.43 2.32 -1.90
CA ASP A 87 8.25 1.50 -1.66
C ASP A 87 7.71 1.69 -0.24
N ALA A 88 8.61 1.68 0.74
CA ALA A 88 8.18 1.86 2.12
C ALA A 88 7.52 3.21 2.34
N ASP A 89 8.10 4.26 1.79
CA ASP A 89 7.53 5.60 1.91
C ASP A 89 6.16 5.68 1.25
N ALA A 90 6.01 5.08 0.08
CA ALA A 90 4.73 5.07 -0.63
C ALA A 90 3.65 4.34 0.20
N CYS A 91 4.01 3.22 0.79
CA CYS A 91 3.07 2.45 1.61
C CYS A 91 2.66 3.22 2.86
N CYS A 92 3.62 3.83 3.54
CA CYS A 92 3.32 4.63 4.72
C CYS A 92 2.46 5.85 4.37
N THR A 93 2.76 6.50 3.26
CA THR A 93 1.98 7.63 2.78
C THR A 93 0.55 7.20 2.48
N PHE A 94 0.40 6.07 1.80
CA PHE A 94 -0.92 5.55 1.45
C PHE A 94 -1.75 5.28 2.71
N ILE A 95 -1.19 4.57 3.68
CA ILE A 95 -1.91 4.23 4.91
C ILE A 95 -2.26 5.49 5.69
N SER A 96 -1.32 6.43 5.81
CA SER A 96 -1.59 7.67 6.53
C SER A 96 -2.75 8.44 5.91
N MET A 97 -2.74 8.56 4.59
CA MET A 97 -3.79 9.30 3.90
C MET A 97 -5.11 8.55 3.87
N LEU A 98 -5.05 7.22 3.78
CA LEU A 98 -6.25 6.40 3.85
C LEU A 98 -6.92 6.52 5.21
N CYS A 99 -6.15 6.46 6.28
CA CYS A 99 -6.68 6.57 7.64
C CYS A 99 -7.25 7.97 7.88
N GLU A 100 -6.58 8.99 7.38
CA GLU A 100 -7.07 10.37 7.47
C GLU A 100 -8.39 10.52 6.73
N PHE A 101 -8.48 9.94 5.55
CA PHE A 101 -9.71 9.95 4.77
C PHE A 101 -10.84 9.27 5.54
N ALA A 102 -10.57 8.09 6.10
CA ALA A 102 -11.57 7.36 6.88
C ALA A 102 -12.05 8.15 8.08
N LYS A 103 -11.13 8.85 8.74
CA LYS A 103 -11.44 9.66 9.90
C LYS A 103 -12.36 10.82 9.55
N ASN A 104 -12.16 11.40 8.37
CA ASN A 104 -12.89 12.59 7.96
C ASN A 104 -14.23 12.31 7.31
N GLN A 105 -14.57 11.04 7.06
CA GLN A 105 -15.86 10.68 6.49
C GLN A 105 -16.87 10.44 7.60
N SER A 106 -18.08 10.93 7.39
CA SER A 106 -19.14 10.66 8.37
C SER A 106 -19.57 9.19 8.26
N ARG A 107 -19.58 8.64 7.06
CA ARG A 107 -19.98 7.26 6.82
C ARG A 107 -19.45 6.79 5.47
N ILE A 108 -19.09 5.52 5.42
CA ILE A 108 -18.71 4.87 4.16
C ILE A 108 -19.80 3.85 3.83
N ASN A 109 -20.45 4.02 2.69
CA ASN A 109 -21.46 3.08 2.24
C ASN A 109 -20.80 1.84 1.64
N ARG A 110 -21.48 0.72 1.80
CA ARG A 110 -21.03 -0.52 1.19
C ARG A 110 -21.26 -0.43 -0.32
N LYS A 111 -20.16 -0.39 -1.05
CA LYS A 111 -20.22 -0.30 -2.51
C LYS A 111 -18.99 -0.98 -3.09
N PRO A 112 -19.05 -2.30 -3.28
CA PRO A 112 -17.90 -3.04 -3.83
C PRO A 112 -17.49 -2.50 -5.19
N ASP A 113 -16.19 -2.39 -5.39
CA ASP A 113 -15.63 -1.87 -6.61
C ASP A 113 -15.60 -2.99 -7.65
N THR A 114 -16.16 -2.74 -8.82
CA THR A 114 -16.25 -3.74 -9.89
C THR A 114 -15.61 -3.23 -11.18
N SER A 115 -14.70 -2.31 -11.08
CA SER A 115 -14.08 -1.70 -12.24
C SER A 115 -13.30 -2.69 -13.10
N ASP A 116 -13.39 -2.53 -14.41
CA ASP A 116 -12.60 -3.30 -15.37
C ASP A 116 -11.28 -2.60 -15.69
N ASN A 117 -11.05 -1.43 -15.12
CA ASN A 117 -9.81 -0.69 -15.28
C ASN A 117 -9.26 -0.33 -13.90
N PRO A 118 -8.67 -1.31 -13.22
CA PRO A 118 -8.23 -1.09 -11.84
C PRO A 118 -7.18 0.01 -11.68
N LYS A 119 -6.30 0.16 -12.65
CA LYS A 119 -5.27 1.20 -12.56
C LYS A 119 -5.88 2.59 -12.55
N TYR A 120 -6.83 2.86 -13.44
CA TYR A 120 -7.51 4.13 -13.47
C TYR A 120 -8.31 4.36 -12.19
N THR A 121 -9.05 3.35 -11.75
CA THR A 121 -9.87 3.43 -10.55
C THR A 121 -9.02 3.74 -9.32
N MET A 122 -7.89 3.06 -9.20
CA MET A 122 -6.99 3.31 -8.07
C MET A 122 -6.40 4.71 -8.14
N ARG A 123 -6.02 5.16 -9.33
CA ARG A 123 -5.49 6.51 -9.47
C ARG A 123 -6.50 7.56 -9.01
N CYS A 124 -7.76 7.39 -9.42
CA CYS A 124 -8.81 8.31 -9.00
C CYS A 124 -8.98 8.31 -7.48
N PHE A 125 -8.89 7.13 -6.88
CA PHE A 125 -9.00 7.02 -5.44
C PHE A 125 -7.82 7.70 -4.73
N LEU A 126 -6.60 7.51 -5.24
CA LEU A 126 -5.42 8.15 -4.66
C LEU A 126 -5.54 9.67 -4.70
N ILE A 127 -6.04 10.20 -5.81
CA ILE A 127 -6.27 11.64 -5.92
C ILE A 127 -7.32 12.09 -4.92
N ARG A 128 -8.34 11.28 -4.73
CA ARG A 128 -9.38 11.56 -3.75
C ARG A 128 -8.84 11.58 -2.32
N LEU A 129 -7.83 10.76 -2.04
CA LEU A 129 -7.15 10.78 -0.75
C LEU A 129 -6.31 12.04 -0.56
N GLY A 130 -6.00 12.74 -1.63
CA GLY A 130 -5.17 13.92 -1.56
C GLY A 130 -3.78 13.75 -2.15
N MET A 131 -3.51 12.61 -2.79
CA MET A 131 -2.21 12.37 -3.41
C MET A 131 -2.13 13.06 -4.76
N VAL A 132 -2.10 14.37 -4.75
CA VAL A 132 -2.03 15.18 -5.96
C VAL A 132 -0.72 15.95 -5.97
N GLY A 133 -0.28 16.27 -7.18
CA GLY A 133 0.90 17.08 -7.36
C GLY A 133 2.18 16.26 -7.47
N ALA A 134 3.26 16.99 -7.73
CA ALA A 134 4.56 16.37 -8.00
C ALA A 134 5.13 15.63 -6.80
N GLU A 135 4.82 16.10 -5.60
CA GLU A 135 5.37 15.48 -4.39
C GLU A 135 4.86 14.05 -4.19
N PHE A 136 3.71 13.71 -4.75
CA PHE A 136 3.14 12.36 -4.62
C PHE A 136 3.31 11.52 -5.88
N LYS A 137 4.00 12.04 -6.88
CA LYS A 137 4.14 11.34 -8.14
C LYS A 137 4.78 9.96 -7.97
N THR A 138 5.85 9.88 -7.23
CA THR A 138 6.54 8.62 -6.98
C THR A 138 5.66 7.64 -6.22
N ALA A 139 4.96 8.12 -5.19
CA ALA A 139 4.08 7.27 -4.41
C ALA A 139 2.96 6.70 -5.28
N ARG A 140 2.34 7.53 -6.11
CA ARG A 140 1.30 7.05 -7.02
C ARG A 140 1.85 5.99 -7.97
N LYS A 141 3.04 6.22 -8.49
CA LYS A 141 3.65 5.28 -9.42
C LYS A 141 3.90 3.93 -8.77
N VAL A 142 4.40 3.94 -7.56
CA VAL A 142 4.63 2.70 -6.80
C VAL A 142 3.32 1.94 -6.60
N ILE A 143 2.28 2.63 -6.16
CA ILE A 143 1.01 2.00 -5.83
C ILE A 143 0.31 1.45 -7.08
N LEU A 144 0.47 2.12 -8.21
CA LEU A 144 -0.23 1.73 -9.44
C LEU A 144 0.51 0.69 -10.27
N ARG A 145 1.78 0.44 -9.99
CA ARG A 145 2.60 -0.39 -10.88
C ARG A 145 2.13 -1.84 -11.06
N ASN A 146 1.46 -2.39 -10.05
CA ASN A 146 0.98 -3.77 -10.11
C ASN A 146 -0.43 -3.91 -10.66
N LEU A 147 -1.04 -2.79 -11.02
CA LEU A 147 -2.40 -2.81 -11.54
C LEU A 147 -2.40 -2.75 -13.05
N THR A 148 -3.37 -3.42 -13.64
CA THR A 148 -3.54 -3.40 -15.08
C THR A 148 -4.49 -2.28 -15.48
N GLY A 149 -4.39 -1.85 -16.72
CA GLY A 149 -5.25 -0.85 -17.27
C GLY A 149 -4.50 0.40 -17.66
N ASN A 150 -5.26 1.47 -17.87
CA ASN A 150 -4.72 2.75 -18.29
C ASN A 150 -5.05 3.81 -17.25
N SER A 151 -4.05 4.42 -16.64
CA SER A 151 -4.28 5.39 -15.59
C SER A 151 -4.88 6.70 -16.09
N ALA A 152 -4.81 6.95 -17.39
CA ALA A 152 -5.33 8.19 -17.97
C ALA A 152 -6.78 8.09 -18.39
N PHE A 153 -7.28 6.89 -18.64
CA PHE A 153 -8.64 6.70 -19.17
C PHE A 153 -9.39 5.66 -18.37
N ARG A 154 -10.68 5.86 -18.30
CA ARG A 154 -11.53 4.98 -17.54
C ARG A 154 -11.67 3.60 -18.16
N LYS A 155 -11.74 3.54 -19.49
CA LYS A 155 -11.94 2.27 -20.19
C LYS A 155 -10.63 1.65 -20.60
N VAL A 156 -10.51 0.35 -20.35
CA VAL A 156 -9.39 -0.43 -20.84
C VAL A 156 -9.51 -0.51 -22.36
N GLY A 157 -8.40 -0.35 -23.05
CA GLY A 157 -8.40 -0.42 -24.49
C GLY A 157 -8.56 0.90 -25.19
N ALA A 158 -8.77 1.98 -24.44
CA ALA A 158 -8.75 3.29 -25.05
C ALA A 158 -7.38 3.51 -25.67
N THR A 159 -7.37 3.92 -26.92
CA THR A 159 -6.12 4.13 -27.60
C THR A 159 -5.50 5.37 -27.09
N ASP A 160 -4.37 5.20 -26.51
CA ASP A 160 -3.62 6.33 -26.09
C ASP A 160 -2.32 5.92 -25.54
N GLU A 161 -1.34 6.67 -25.83
CA GLU A 161 0.01 6.40 -25.44
C GLU A 161 0.46 7.25 -24.30
N ILE A 162 -0.40 8.05 -23.76
CA ILE A 162 0.00 8.91 -22.68
C ILE A 162 0.20 8.09 -21.43
N SER A 163 1.37 8.13 -20.89
CA SER A 163 1.66 7.45 -19.64
C SER A 163 1.93 8.48 -18.57
N GLU A 164 1.69 8.07 -17.39
CA GLU A 164 1.97 8.90 -16.24
C GLU A 164 3.45 9.05 -16.00
#